data_708ff0cc5ba4a6da82f063d3f9a87fba
#
_entry.id   708ff0cc5ba4a6da82f063d3f9a87fba
#
_cell.length_a   1.000
_cell.length_b   1.000
_cell.length_c   1.000
_cell.angle_alpha   90.00
_cell.angle_beta   90.00
_cell.angle_gamma   90.00
#
_symmetry.space_group_name_H-M   'P 1'
#
loop_
_entity.id
_entity.type
_entity.pdbx_description
1 polymer ?
#
loop_
_entity_poly.entity_id
_entity_poly.type
_entity_poly.pdbx_seq_one_letter_code
_entity_poly.pdbx_strand_id
1 'polypeptide(L)' 'MTDISEITHGNDMLGATLALAQQYKGHREIQDITYDLLAATAIISRGSLGYNEEEFLAAAKYVWNMIQEDNTQ' A
#
# COMPACT_ATOMS: atom_id res chain seq x y z
N MET A 1 -10.93 -3.88 -17.98
CA MET A 1 -10.59 -4.48 -16.69
C MET A 1 -9.14 -4.93 -16.68
N THR A 2 -8.47 -4.67 -15.59
CA THR A 2 -7.08 -5.06 -15.48
C THR A 2 -6.96 -6.58 -15.38
N ASP A 3 -6.12 -7.14 -16.23
CA ASP A 3 -5.83 -8.56 -16.19
C ASP A 3 -5.03 -8.89 -14.93
N ILE A 4 -5.22 -10.09 -14.40
CA ILE A 4 -4.48 -10.58 -13.26
C ILE A 4 -2.97 -10.53 -13.51
N SER A 5 -2.56 -10.86 -14.72
CA SER A 5 -1.13 -10.81 -15.04
C SER A 5 -0.57 -9.40 -14.95
N GLU A 6 -1.40 -8.39 -15.17
CA GLU A 6 -0.97 -7.02 -15.02
C GLU A 6 -0.90 -6.62 -13.56
N ILE A 7 -1.78 -7.18 -12.74
CA ILE A 7 -1.77 -6.89 -11.31
C ILE A 7 -0.49 -7.39 -10.65
N THR A 8 0.15 -8.38 -11.24
CA THR A 8 1.42 -8.87 -10.70
C THR A 8 2.56 -7.88 -10.89
N HIS A 9 2.37 -6.88 -11.72
CA HIS A 9 3.33 -5.78 -11.81
C HIS A 9 3.00 -4.77 -10.72
N GLY A 10 4.00 -4.28 -10.04
CA GLY A 10 3.81 -3.44 -8.86
C GLY A 10 2.80 -2.31 -9.05
N ASN A 11 2.86 -1.65 -10.19
CA ASN A 11 1.97 -0.50 -10.43
C ASN A 11 0.51 -0.92 -10.54
N ASP A 12 0.26 -2.09 -11.11
CA ASP A 12 -1.11 -2.56 -11.25
C ASP A 12 -1.70 -2.97 -9.91
N MET A 13 -0.90 -3.55 -9.04
CA MET A 13 -1.35 -3.88 -7.70
C MET A 13 -1.64 -2.61 -6.90
N LEU A 14 -0.81 -1.61 -7.04
CA LEU A 14 -1.04 -0.33 -6.39
C LEU A 14 -2.35 0.26 -6.86
N GLY A 15 -2.59 0.26 -8.17
CA GLY A 15 -3.85 0.75 -8.73
C GLY A 15 -5.04 -0.01 -8.20
N ALA A 16 -4.94 -1.34 -8.13
CA ALA A 16 -6.03 -2.16 -7.60
C ALA A 16 -6.29 -1.84 -6.13
N THR A 17 -5.24 -1.63 -5.35
CA THR A 17 -5.38 -1.29 -3.94
C THR A 17 -6.05 0.07 -3.77
N LEU A 18 -5.68 1.03 -4.58
CA LEU A 18 -6.29 2.35 -4.54
C LEU A 18 -7.76 2.29 -4.93
N ALA A 19 -8.10 1.46 -5.93
CA ALA A 19 -9.49 1.26 -6.32
C ALA A 19 -10.31 0.64 -5.20
N LEU A 20 -9.72 -0.32 -4.48
CA LEU A 20 -10.37 -0.93 -3.35
C LEU A 20 -10.66 0.10 -2.26
N ALA A 21 -9.69 0.96 -1.98
CA ALA A 21 -9.88 2.03 -1.00
C ALA A 21 -11.01 2.96 -1.40
N GLN A 22 -11.12 3.26 -2.70
CA GLN A 22 -12.20 4.10 -3.20
C GLN A 22 -13.58 3.47 -2.96
N GLN A 23 -13.68 2.16 -3.08
CA GLN A 23 -14.93 1.46 -2.87
C GLN A 23 -15.44 1.63 -1.44
N TYR A 24 -14.54 1.68 -0.47
CA TYR A 24 -14.92 1.81 0.93
C TYR A 24 -15.10 3.24 1.39
N LYS A 25 -14.73 4.19 0.54
CA LYS A 25 -14.72 5.60 0.93
C LYS A 25 -16.09 6.12 1.34
N GLY A 26 -17.16 5.57 0.78
CA GLY A 26 -18.52 5.98 1.12
C GLY A 26 -19.04 5.37 2.42
N HIS A 27 -18.33 4.41 3.00
CA HIS A 27 -18.77 3.65 4.15
C HIS A 27 -17.87 3.83 5.37
N ARG A 28 -16.65 4.29 5.15
CA ARG A 28 -15.67 4.42 6.22
C ARG A 28 -14.89 5.71 6.05
N GLU A 29 -14.40 6.22 7.15
CA GLU A 29 -13.51 7.38 7.11
C GLU A 29 -12.22 7.01 6.37
N ILE A 30 -11.69 7.95 5.60
CA ILE A 30 -10.45 7.70 4.86
C ILE A 30 -9.30 7.37 5.81
N GLN A 31 -9.31 7.93 7.00
CA GLN A 31 -8.29 7.64 7.99
C GLN A 31 -8.35 6.17 8.42
N ASP A 32 -9.54 5.64 8.61
CA ASP A 32 -9.70 4.23 8.99
C ASP A 32 -9.27 3.30 7.88
N ILE A 33 -9.59 3.65 6.63
CA ILE A 33 -9.16 2.88 5.47
C ILE A 33 -7.64 2.85 5.41
N THR A 34 -7.01 3.99 5.64
CA THR A 34 -5.55 4.11 5.61
C THR A 34 -4.92 3.22 6.67
N TYR A 35 -5.47 3.23 7.89
CA TYR A 35 -4.93 2.38 8.96
C TYR A 35 -5.11 0.91 8.66
N ASP A 36 -6.24 0.53 8.06
CA ASP A 36 -6.46 -0.87 7.71
C ASP A 36 -5.46 -1.34 6.65
N LEU A 37 -5.19 -0.52 5.65
CA LEU A 37 -4.20 -0.85 4.63
C LEU A 37 -2.80 -0.95 5.22
N LEU A 38 -2.49 -0.04 6.13
CA LEU A 38 -1.20 -0.05 6.80
C LEU A 38 -1.06 -1.29 7.68
N ALA A 39 -2.14 -1.67 8.36
CA ALA A 39 -2.14 -2.87 9.19
C ALA A 39 -1.92 -4.12 8.34
N ALA A 40 -2.58 -4.21 7.18
CA ALA A 40 -2.39 -5.33 6.28
C ALA A 40 -0.93 -5.41 5.82
N THR A 41 -0.35 -4.27 5.47
CA THR A 41 1.04 -4.21 5.05
C THR A 41 1.97 -4.66 6.17
N ALA A 42 1.70 -4.22 7.39
CA ALA A 42 2.52 -4.60 8.55
C ALA A 42 2.44 -6.10 8.81
N ILE A 43 1.24 -6.67 8.70
CA ILE A 43 1.05 -8.10 8.91
C ILE A 43 1.86 -8.91 7.90
N ILE A 44 1.80 -8.49 6.63
CA ILE A 44 2.55 -9.16 5.56
C ILE A 44 4.05 -9.03 5.81
N SER A 45 4.50 -7.83 6.16
CA SER A 45 5.91 -7.57 6.38
C SER A 45 6.45 -8.43 7.52
N ARG A 46 5.69 -8.51 8.59
CA ARG A 46 6.09 -9.28 9.76
C ARG A 46 6.05 -10.78 9.48
N GLY A 47 4.97 -11.24 8.83
CA GLY A 47 4.75 -12.67 8.66
C GLY A 47 5.53 -13.28 7.51
N SER A 48 5.58 -12.59 6.37
CA SER A 48 6.20 -13.14 5.16
C SER A 48 7.65 -12.73 4.98
N LEU A 49 8.00 -11.53 5.43
CA LEU A 49 9.35 -11.01 5.26
C LEU A 49 10.18 -11.08 6.54
N GLY A 50 9.53 -11.31 7.67
CA GLY A 50 10.24 -11.37 8.95
C GLY A 50 10.77 -10.01 9.40
N TYR A 51 10.16 -8.93 8.97
CA TYR A 51 10.61 -7.60 9.35
C TYR A 51 10.32 -7.32 10.82
N ASN A 52 11.22 -6.60 11.45
CA ASN A 52 10.95 -5.98 12.75
C ASN A 52 10.45 -4.56 12.51
N GLU A 53 10.18 -3.84 13.59
CA GLU A 53 9.63 -2.49 13.50
C GLU A 53 10.54 -1.55 12.72
N GLU A 54 11.83 -1.59 12.99
CA GLU A 54 12.77 -0.71 12.30
C GLU A 54 12.80 -0.97 10.80
N GLU A 55 12.79 -2.23 10.42
CA GLU A 55 12.81 -2.61 9.02
C GLU A 55 11.52 -2.20 8.32
N PHE A 56 10.39 -2.36 9.00
CA PHE A 56 9.11 -1.95 8.45
C PHE A 56 9.08 -0.43 8.25
N LEU A 57 9.53 0.32 9.26
CA LEU A 57 9.52 1.78 9.16
C LEU A 57 10.48 2.27 8.08
N ALA A 58 11.62 1.60 7.92
CA ALA A 58 12.55 1.95 6.85
C ALA A 58 11.94 1.72 5.48
N ALA A 59 11.21 0.62 5.30
CA ALA A 59 10.53 0.34 4.05
C ALA A 59 9.43 1.37 3.78
N ALA A 60 8.69 1.74 4.80
CA ALA A 60 7.65 2.75 4.68
C ALA A 60 8.22 4.10 4.26
N LYS A 61 9.34 4.47 4.87
CA LYS A 61 10.02 5.72 4.53
C LYS A 61 10.53 5.70 3.09
N TYR A 62 11.06 4.58 2.66
CA TYR A 62 11.52 4.42 1.28
C TYR A 62 10.38 4.65 0.30
N VAL A 63 9.23 4.03 0.56
CA VAL A 63 8.06 4.18 -0.30
C VAL A 63 7.57 5.62 -0.30
N TRP A 64 7.52 6.24 0.86
CA TRP A 64 7.09 7.63 0.99
C TRP A 64 7.96 8.55 0.13
N ASN A 65 9.28 8.37 0.21
CA ASN A 65 10.21 9.19 -0.56
C ASN A 65 10.05 8.95 -2.06
N MET A 66 9.80 7.71 -2.44
CA MET A 66 9.61 7.35 -3.84
C MET A 66 8.38 8.05 -4.42
N ILE A 67 7.30 8.08 -3.65
CA ILE A 67 6.07 8.75 -4.08
C ILE A 67 6.29 10.24 -4.24
N GLN A 68 7.05 10.84 -3.34
CA GLN A 68 7.33 12.27 -3.40
C GLN A 68 8.17 12.62 -4.62
N GLU A 69 9.13 11.77 -4.97
CA GLU A 69 9.94 12.00 -6.16
C GLU A 69 9.09 11.98 -7.41
N ASP A 70 8.16 11.05 -7.50
CA ASP A 70 7.26 10.99 -8.63
C ASP A 70 6.38 12.22 -8.73
N ASN A 71 5.99 12.77 -7.60
CA ASN A 71 5.09 13.91 -7.57
C ASN A 71 5.78 15.23 -7.85
N THR A 72 7.09 15.27 -7.83
CA THR A 72 7.83 16.52 -8.06
C THR A 72 8.15 16.77 -9.52
N GLN A 73 7.71 15.92 -10.39
CA GLN A 73 7.98 16.10 -11.82
C GLN A 73 7.12 17.15 -12.48
#